data_a8a2f93bba413f5f46f552d3f4028a9f
#
_entry.id   a8a2f93bba413f5f46f552d3f4028a9f
#
_cell.length_a   1.000
_cell.length_b   1.000
_cell.length_c   1.000
_cell.angle_alpha   90.00
_cell.angle_beta   90.00
_cell.angle_gamma   90.00
#
_symmetry.space_group_name_H-M   'P 1'
#
loop_
_entity.id
_entity.type
_entity.pdbx_description
1 polymer ?
#
loop_
_entity_poly.entity_id
_entity_poly.type
_entity_poly.pdbx_seq_one_letter_code
_entity_poly.pdbx_strand_id
1 'polypeptide(L)'
;DALTMKVWQKAHELGAVKPAGRSLHQQTEAMHEANEALGDEATWAQMAGRAQLTGGDFKRGYGNLTPLGAREHEQMGERLAHRMPELFDGGSGTTVDLVSSGEPRAAESGWHFRSGLLKAAPQAAGNVSETIRSDTATLYFHKDKNNADYKAYKKYLSGDRVKNYVDSVWNQPKSKKYARSVLTRIYSEDFVDRLAAGEWTFDIPSGKKIDNEVDAAVQLYNLYIVAPALGMDFSQYFTPEEANWFAMLLDAEDYVQKGPGFTGSDISYRNSRPLLDDFFASIDRQSAEHPDGSATLRFAHAETLIPFEALIKAPGSQTQITASDLDFWKATDWRGASQG
;
A
#
# COMPACT_ATOMS: atom_id res chain seq x y z
N ASP A 1 10.61 -7.26 8.89
CA ASP A 1 10.66 -5.82 9.14
C ASP A 1 11.83 -5.49 10.07
N ALA A 2 12.70 -4.57 9.63
CA ALA A 2 13.92 -4.20 10.36
C ALA A 2 13.65 -3.62 11.76
N LEU A 3 12.56 -2.90 11.96
CA LEU A 3 12.18 -2.34 13.27
C LEU A 3 11.74 -3.43 14.24
N THR A 4 10.91 -4.37 13.81
CA THR A 4 10.49 -5.51 14.62
C THR A 4 11.69 -6.37 15.04
N MET A 5 12.65 -6.55 14.14
CA MET A 5 13.90 -7.28 14.45
C MET A 5 14.74 -6.56 15.50
N LYS A 6 14.84 -5.23 15.46
CA LYS A 6 15.57 -4.46 16.50
C LYS A 6 14.92 -4.60 17.89
N VAL A 7 13.59 -4.56 17.96
CA VAL A 7 12.86 -4.79 19.21
C VAL A 7 13.13 -6.21 19.72
N TRP A 8 13.05 -7.20 18.83
CA TRP A 8 13.31 -8.59 19.19
C TRP A 8 14.75 -8.80 19.69
N GLN A 9 15.74 -8.24 19.00
CA GLN A 9 17.16 -8.32 19.41
C GLN A 9 17.35 -7.75 20.83
N LYS A 10 16.76 -6.59 21.09
CA LYS A 10 16.84 -5.98 22.43
C LYS A 10 16.19 -6.84 23.51
N ALA A 11 15.01 -7.39 23.23
CA ALA A 11 14.34 -8.32 24.14
C ALA A 11 15.15 -9.62 24.36
N HIS A 12 15.79 -10.12 23.32
CA HIS A 12 16.65 -11.30 23.39
C HIS A 12 17.90 -11.05 24.26
N GLU A 13 18.58 -9.92 24.08
CA GLU A 13 19.72 -9.50 24.92
C GLU A 13 19.35 -9.46 26.40
N LEU A 14 18.14 -9.07 26.72
CA LEU A 14 17.63 -8.96 28.09
C LEU A 14 16.99 -10.25 28.63
N GLY A 15 17.00 -11.33 27.86
CA GLY A 15 16.36 -12.59 28.23
C GLY A 15 14.83 -12.51 28.33
N ALA A 16 14.22 -11.52 27.65
CA ALA A 16 12.80 -11.18 27.76
C ALA A 16 11.91 -11.86 26.69
N VAL A 17 12.47 -12.66 25.79
CA VAL A 17 11.74 -13.30 24.69
C VAL A 17 11.07 -14.60 25.18
N LYS A 18 9.74 -14.67 25.07
CA LYS A 18 8.93 -15.85 25.36
C LYS A 18 9.01 -16.89 24.21
N PRO A 19 8.54 -18.13 24.40
CA PRO A 19 8.49 -19.15 23.35
C PRO A 19 7.81 -18.68 22.06
N ALA A 20 6.68 -17.98 22.15
CA ALA A 20 5.97 -17.41 21.02
C ALA A 20 6.82 -16.35 20.28
N GLY A 21 7.64 -15.58 21.00
CA GLY A 21 8.57 -14.62 20.39
C GLY A 21 9.71 -15.29 19.61
N ARG A 22 10.18 -16.45 20.06
CA ARG A 22 11.14 -17.25 19.28
C ARG A 22 10.52 -17.79 18.00
N SER A 23 9.28 -18.28 18.08
CA SER A 23 8.52 -18.72 16.91
C SER A 23 8.28 -17.58 15.93
N LEU A 24 7.91 -16.39 16.41
CA LEU A 24 7.73 -15.20 15.60
C LEU A 24 9.02 -14.84 14.84
N HIS A 25 10.16 -14.88 15.54
CA HIS A 25 11.46 -14.58 14.92
C HIS A 25 11.77 -15.56 13.78
N GLN A 26 11.63 -16.87 14.00
CA GLN A 26 11.84 -17.88 12.98
C GLN A 26 10.91 -17.69 11.77
N GLN A 27 9.63 -17.37 12.00
CA GLN A 27 8.70 -17.08 10.92
C GLN A 27 9.08 -15.79 10.17
N THR A 28 9.55 -14.76 10.86
CA THR A 28 10.00 -13.51 10.23
C THR A 28 11.24 -13.72 9.37
N GLU A 29 12.18 -14.56 9.81
CA GLU A 29 13.35 -14.97 9.00
C GLU A 29 12.91 -15.76 7.76
N ALA A 30 11.99 -16.71 7.92
CA ALA A 30 11.44 -17.46 6.79
C ALA A 30 10.66 -16.56 5.80
N MET A 31 9.96 -15.54 6.29
CA MET A 31 9.35 -14.51 5.42
C MET A 31 10.40 -13.74 4.63
N HIS A 32 11.53 -13.42 5.24
CA HIS A 32 12.63 -12.74 4.55
C HIS A 32 13.21 -13.61 3.45
N GLU A 33 13.55 -14.86 3.76
CA GLU A 33 14.04 -15.83 2.79
C GLU A 33 13.04 -16.07 1.65
N ALA A 34 11.75 -16.25 1.97
CA ALA A 34 10.70 -16.40 0.96
C ALA A 34 10.59 -15.16 0.05
N ASN A 35 10.73 -13.98 0.61
CA ASN A 35 10.66 -12.72 -0.16
C ASN A 35 11.89 -12.57 -1.09
N GLU A 36 13.08 -12.99 -0.67
CA GLU A 36 14.27 -12.98 -1.53
C GLU A 36 14.19 -14.02 -2.64
N ALA A 37 13.50 -15.14 -2.41
CA ALA A 37 13.32 -16.21 -3.38
C ALA A 37 12.20 -15.96 -4.41
N LEU A 38 11.46 -14.84 -4.32
CA LEU A 38 10.33 -14.53 -5.19
C LEU A 38 10.75 -14.28 -6.63
N GLY A 39 10.14 -15.05 -7.54
CA GLY A 39 10.28 -14.94 -8.98
C GLY A 39 11.54 -15.62 -9.56
N ASP A 40 11.47 -16.01 -10.82
CA ASP A 40 12.63 -16.45 -11.57
C ASP A 40 13.32 -15.28 -12.28
N GLU A 41 14.65 -15.41 -12.48
CA GLU A 41 15.45 -14.34 -13.10
C GLU A 41 15.03 -14.03 -14.53
N ALA A 42 14.54 -15.03 -15.27
CA ALA A 42 14.11 -14.85 -16.65
C ALA A 42 12.85 -13.97 -16.73
N THR A 43 11.87 -14.19 -15.84
CA THR A 43 10.67 -13.36 -15.75
C THR A 43 11.04 -11.93 -15.36
N TRP A 44 11.95 -11.75 -14.41
CA TRP A 44 12.42 -10.41 -14.00
C TRP A 44 13.18 -9.70 -15.12
N ALA A 45 14.02 -10.40 -15.85
CA ALA A 45 14.74 -9.84 -16.99
C ALA A 45 13.78 -9.40 -18.11
N GLN A 46 12.72 -10.17 -18.37
CA GLN A 46 11.69 -9.80 -19.34
C GLN A 46 10.92 -8.55 -18.91
N MET A 47 10.53 -8.46 -17.63
CA MET A 47 9.85 -7.28 -17.10
C MET A 47 10.75 -6.04 -17.17
N ALA A 48 12.01 -6.16 -16.74
CA ALA A 48 12.98 -5.06 -16.77
C ALA A 48 13.19 -4.52 -18.19
N GLY A 49 13.21 -5.38 -19.21
CA GLY A 49 13.34 -5.00 -20.61
C GLY A 49 12.08 -4.35 -21.20
N ARG A 50 10.92 -4.46 -20.57
CA ARG A 50 9.62 -3.99 -21.07
C ARG A 50 8.96 -2.91 -20.20
N ALA A 51 9.49 -2.63 -19.01
CA ALA A 51 8.98 -1.60 -18.13
C ALA A 51 9.90 -0.37 -18.16
N GLN A 52 9.32 0.81 -18.31
CA GLN A 52 10.02 2.06 -18.08
C GLN A 52 10.01 2.36 -16.59
N LEU A 53 11.18 2.33 -15.98
CA LEU A 53 11.36 2.61 -14.56
C LEU A 53 12.00 3.97 -14.35
N THR A 54 11.52 4.70 -13.35
CA THR A 54 12.03 6.04 -12.98
C THR A 54 12.92 6.00 -11.74
N GLY A 55 12.89 4.92 -10.98
CA GLY A 55 13.53 4.79 -9.67
C GLY A 55 14.72 3.84 -9.58
N GLY A 56 15.30 3.41 -10.70
CA GLY A 56 16.42 2.48 -10.72
C GLY A 56 16.08 1.08 -11.23
N ASP A 57 17.00 0.14 -11.05
CA ASP A 57 16.85 -1.22 -11.55
C ASP A 57 15.79 -2.03 -10.81
N PHE A 58 15.16 -2.97 -11.52
CA PHE A 58 14.37 -4.02 -10.90
C PHE A 58 15.28 -4.82 -9.95
N LYS A 59 15.05 -4.64 -8.66
CA LYS A 59 15.72 -5.44 -7.62
C LYS A 59 14.68 -6.31 -6.94
N ARG A 60 15.00 -7.58 -6.78
CA ARG A 60 14.23 -8.48 -5.92
C ARG A 60 14.35 -8.04 -4.48
N GLY A 61 13.31 -8.28 -3.71
CA GLY A 61 13.34 -8.07 -2.28
C GLY A 61 12.14 -7.31 -1.75
N TYR A 62 12.34 -6.59 -0.67
CA TYR A 62 11.29 -5.84 0.00
C TYR A 62 10.62 -4.81 -0.92
N GLY A 63 9.29 -4.79 -0.89
CA GLY A 63 8.48 -3.86 -1.64
C GLY A 63 8.02 -4.35 -3.01
N ASN A 64 8.39 -5.57 -3.40
CA ASN A 64 7.87 -6.23 -4.60
C ASN A 64 6.55 -6.97 -4.31
N LEU A 65 5.87 -7.42 -5.35
CA LEU A 65 4.65 -8.22 -5.18
C LEU A 65 4.98 -9.56 -4.52
N THR A 66 4.06 -10.03 -3.68
CA THR A 66 4.06 -11.42 -3.23
C THR A 66 3.58 -12.34 -4.35
N PRO A 67 3.81 -13.67 -4.26
CA PRO A 67 3.24 -14.62 -5.23
C PRO A 67 1.70 -14.54 -5.28
N LEU A 68 1.06 -14.24 -4.16
CA LEU A 68 -0.39 -14.02 -4.12
C LEU A 68 -0.76 -12.76 -4.91
N GLY A 69 -0.09 -11.62 -4.66
CA GLY A 69 -0.34 -10.37 -5.37
C GLY A 69 -0.15 -10.51 -6.88
N ALA A 70 0.88 -11.23 -7.33
CA ALA A 70 1.10 -11.53 -8.73
C ALA A 70 -0.11 -12.29 -9.35
N ARG A 71 -0.57 -13.35 -8.68
CA ARG A 71 -1.76 -14.12 -9.13
C ARG A 71 -3.04 -13.30 -9.12
N GLU A 72 -3.22 -12.43 -8.13
CA GLU A 72 -4.39 -11.54 -8.06
C GLU A 72 -4.44 -10.58 -9.25
N HIS A 73 -3.30 -10.02 -9.64
CA HIS A 73 -3.21 -9.19 -10.84
C HIS A 73 -3.48 -9.98 -12.13
N GLU A 74 -2.97 -11.19 -12.25
CA GLU A 74 -3.32 -12.09 -13.37
C GLU A 74 -4.84 -12.34 -13.44
N GLN A 75 -5.45 -12.71 -12.32
CA GLN A 75 -6.89 -12.92 -12.22
C GLN A 75 -7.70 -11.66 -12.53
N MET A 76 -7.23 -10.48 -12.16
CA MET A 76 -7.87 -9.22 -12.54
C MET A 76 -7.84 -9.00 -14.06
N GLY A 77 -6.72 -9.30 -14.70
CA GLY A 77 -6.59 -9.27 -16.16
C GLY A 77 -7.54 -10.23 -16.85
N GLU A 78 -7.60 -11.48 -16.37
CA GLU A 78 -8.54 -12.49 -16.87
C GLU A 78 -10.01 -12.03 -16.72
N ARG A 79 -10.38 -11.51 -15.55
CA ARG A 79 -11.75 -11.00 -15.31
C ARG A 79 -12.10 -9.81 -16.19
N LEU A 80 -11.16 -8.89 -16.44
CA LEU A 80 -11.42 -7.77 -17.34
C LEU A 80 -11.67 -8.23 -18.76
N ALA A 81 -10.86 -9.17 -19.27
CA ALA A 81 -11.05 -9.73 -20.61
C ALA A 81 -12.44 -10.38 -20.78
N HIS A 82 -12.90 -11.12 -19.77
CA HIS A 82 -14.23 -11.73 -19.78
C HIS A 82 -15.38 -10.72 -19.62
N ARG A 83 -15.14 -9.62 -18.90
CA ARG A 83 -16.16 -8.60 -18.62
C ARG A 83 -16.40 -7.64 -19.78
N MET A 84 -15.37 -7.41 -20.59
CA MET A 84 -15.38 -6.49 -21.72
C MET A 84 -14.79 -7.16 -22.97
N PRO A 85 -15.38 -8.27 -23.44
CA PRO A 85 -14.81 -9.05 -24.54
C PRO A 85 -14.71 -8.25 -25.84
N GLU A 86 -15.59 -7.29 -26.07
CA GLU A 86 -15.60 -6.40 -27.23
C GLU A 86 -14.34 -5.50 -27.32
N LEU A 87 -13.70 -5.20 -26.19
CA LEU A 87 -12.47 -4.41 -26.15
C LEU A 87 -11.24 -5.27 -26.48
N PHE A 88 -11.36 -6.58 -26.36
CA PHE A 88 -10.25 -7.55 -26.47
C PHE A 88 -10.49 -8.60 -27.56
N ASP A 89 -11.32 -8.31 -28.56
CA ASP A 89 -11.62 -9.22 -29.67
C ASP A 89 -10.54 -9.31 -30.74
N GLY A 90 -9.50 -8.42 -30.63
CA GLY A 90 -8.41 -8.35 -31.60
C GLY A 90 -8.74 -7.52 -32.83
N GLY A 91 -9.82 -6.74 -32.82
CA GLY A 91 -10.21 -5.83 -33.90
C GLY A 91 -9.14 -4.80 -34.22
N SER A 92 -9.04 -4.39 -35.49
CA SER A 92 -7.96 -3.53 -36.03
C SER A 92 -8.11 -2.11 -35.58
N GLY A 93 -8.59 -1.58 -34.70
CA GLY A 93 -8.70 -0.16 -34.27
C GLY A 93 -8.53 0.00 -32.78
N THR A 94 -8.65 -1.09 -32.04
CA THR A 94 -8.55 -1.08 -30.58
C THR A 94 -7.09 -1.05 -30.13
N THR A 95 -6.77 -0.19 -29.17
CA THR A 95 -5.45 -0.16 -28.52
C THR A 95 -5.60 -0.20 -27.02
N VAL A 96 -4.68 -0.89 -26.34
CA VAL A 96 -4.65 -1.00 -24.88
C VAL A 96 -3.28 -0.61 -24.37
N ASP A 97 -3.20 0.57 -23.78
CA ASP A 97 -1.99 1.09 -23.17
C ASP A 97 -1.84 0.64 -21.72
N LEU A 98 -0.60 0.31 -21.33
CA LEU A 98 -0.23 -0.02 -19.96
C LEU A 98 0.69 1.07 -19.39
N VAL A 99 0.30 1.67 -18.28
CA VAL A 99 1.00 2.78 -17.65
C VAL A 99 1.21 2.49 -16.17
N SER A 100 2.41 2.71 -15.66
CA SER A 100 2.72 2.59 -14.24
C SER A 100 3.27 3.88 -13.65
N SER A 101 3.37 3.95 -12.34
CA SER A 101 4.04 5.06 -11.64
C SER A 101 5.55 5.14 -11.91
N GLY A 102 6.14 4.13 -12.55
CA GLY A 102 7.58 3.97 -12.71
C GLY A 102 8.27 3.25 -11.56
N GLU A 103 7.55 2.95 -10.49
CA GLU A 103 8.06 2.09 -9.41
C GLU A 103 8.02 0.61 -9.82
N PRO A 104 9.05 -0.19 -9.48
CA PRO A 104 9.12 -1.60 -9.88
C PRO A 104 7.86 -2.40 -9.56
N ARG A 105 7.32 -2.30 -8.33
CA ARG A 105 6.11 -3.03 -7.90
C ARG A 105 4.87 -2.66 -8.71
N ALA A 106 4.73 -1.41 -9.12
CA ALA A 106 3.60 -0.98 -9.94
C ALA A 106 3.73 -1.49 -11.38
N ALA A 107 4.94 -1.49 -11.94
CA ALA A 107 5.21 -2.08 -13.24
C ALA A 107 5.01 -3.60 -13.22
N GLU A 108 5.41 -4.28 -12.15
CA GLU A 108 5.18 -5.70 -11.92
C GLU A 108 3.67 -6.03 -11.88
N SER A 109 2.87 -5.20 -11.20
CA SER A 109 1.41 -5.32 -11.22
C SER A 109 0.85 -5.27 -12.65
N GLY A 110 1.32 -4.32 -13.46
CA GLY A 110 0.93 -4.20 -14.87
C GLY A 110 1.35 -5.40 -15.71
N TRP A 111 2.53 -5.94 -15.46
CA TRP A 111 3.03 -7.12 -16.14
C TRP A 111 2.16 -8.36 -15.88
N HIS A 112 1.89 -8.66 -14.63
CA HIS A 112 1.05 -9.80 -14.24
C HIS A 112 -0.39 -9.62 -14.72
N PHE A 113 -0.94 -8.42 -14.65
CA PHE A 113 -2.24 -8.10 -15.21
C PHE A 113 -2.30 -8.38 -16.72
N ARG A 114 -1.30 -7.89 -17.47
CA ARG A 114 -1.18 -8.14 -18.92
C ARG A 114 -1.12 -9.65 -19.20
N SER A 115 -0.35 -10.40 -18.44
CA SER A 115 -0.23 -11.84 -18.58
C SER A 115 -1.58 -12.53 -18.45
N GLY A 116 -2.35 -12.21 -17.42
CA GLY A 116 -3.70 -12.76 -17.23
C GLY A 116 -4.68 -12.34 -18.31
N LEU A 117 -4.64 -11.08 -18.74
CA LEU A 117 -5.47 -10.58 -19.83
C LEU A 117 -5.22 -11.34 -21.13
N LEU A 118 -3.96 -11.51 -21.53
CA LEU A 118 -3.61 -12.21 -22.77
C LEU A 118 -3.80 -13.73 -22.69
N LYS A 119 -3.80 -14.31 -21.50
CA LYS A 119 -4.18 -15.71 -21.30
C LYS A 119 -5.66 -15.93 -21.59
N ALA A 120 -6.52 -14.98 -21.18
CA ALA A 120 -7.97 -15.05 -21.44
C ALA A 120 -8.36 -14.55 -22.84
N ALA A 121 -7.62 -13.63 -23.42
CA ALA A 121 -7.87 -13.02 -24.73
C ALA A 121 -6.59 -12.99 -25.58
N PRO A 122 -6.06 -14.13 -26.02
CA PRO A 122 -4.81 -14.22 -26.79
C PRO A 122 -4.87 -13.47 -28.14
N GLN A 123 -6.05 -13.33 -28.72
CA GLN A 123 -6.30 -12.58 -29.97
C GLN A 123 -5.98 -11.07 -29.80
N ALA A 124 -6.04 -10.54 -28.60
CA ALA A 124 -5.75 -9.15 -28.32
C ALA A 124 -4.24 -8.81 -28.24
N ALA A 125 -3.36 -9.81 -28.43
CA ALA A 125 -1.91 -9.62 -28.25
C ALA A 125 -1.30 -8.50 -29.11
N GLY A 126 -1.81 -8.31 -30.33
CA GLY A 126 -1.37 -7.23 -31.23
C GLY A 126 -1.88 -5.84 -30.85
N ASN A 127 -2.85 -5.76 -29.96
CA ASN A 127 -3.53 -4.53 -29.57
C ASN A 127 -3.10 -4.04 -28.19
N VAL A 128 -2.58 -4.95 -27.34
CA VAL A 128 -2.11 -4.63 -25.98
C VAL A 128 -0.64 -4.28 -26.01
N SER A 129 -0.29 -3.13 -25.48
CA SER A 129 1.10 -2.66 -25.41
C SER A 129 2.04 -3.76 -24.90
N GLU A 130 3.18 -3.93 -25.58
CA GLU A 130 4.24 -4.82 -25.11
C GLU A 130 5.09 -4.22 -23.99
N THR A 131 5.01 -2.92 -23.82
CA THR A 131 5.77 -2.17 -22.82
C THR A 131 4.84 -1.53 -21.81
N ILE A 132 5.31 -1.37 -20.58
CA ILE A 132 4.64 -0.62 -19.52
C ILE A 132 5.32 0.73 -19.40
N ARG A 133 4.65 1.77 -19.88
CA ARG A 133 5.14 3.15 -19.84
C ARG A 133 5.11 3.67 -18.40
N SER A 134 6.05 4.54 -18.03
CA SER A 134 6.01 5.25 -16.76
C SER A 134 5.37 6.62 -16.87
N ASP A 135 4.59 7.00 -15.88
CA ASP A 135 4.02 8.34 -15.73
C ASP A 135 4.01 8.76 -14.25
N THR A 136 5.10 9.32 -13.82
CA THR A 136 5.29 9.77 -12.43
C THR A 136 4.40 10.96 -12.10
N ALA A 137 4.17 11.86 -13.06
CA ALA A 137 3.39 13.08 -12.82
C ALA A 137 1.92 12.77 -12.47
N THR A 138 1.33 11.75 -13.08
CA THR A 138 -0.07 11.38 -12.87
C THR A 138 -0.25 10.24 -11.87
N LEU A 139 0.71 9.30 -11.76
CA LEU A 139 0.58 8.10 -10.94
C LEU A 139 1.46 8.09 -9.68
N TYR A 140 2.37 9.06 -9.54
CA TYR A 140 3.23 9.22 -8.36
C TYR A 140 3.30 10.68 -7.90
N PHE A 141 2.23 11.44 -8.14
CA PHE A 141 2.14 12.88 -7.94
C PHE A 141 2.53 13.35 -6.53
N HIS A 142 2.33 12.53 -5.50
CA HIS A 142 2.72 12.83 -4.12
C HIS A 142 4.25 12.81 -3.89
N LYS A 143 5.02 12.31 -4.85
CA LYS A 143 6.50 12.36 -4.90
C LYS A 143 7.01 13.32 -5.98
N ASP A 144 6.16 13.76 -6.89
CA ASP A 144 6.56 14.69 -7.95
C ASP A 144 6.70 16.13 -7.42
N LYS A 145 7.94 16.60 -7.35
CA LYS A 145 8.27 17.96 -6.90
C LYS A 145 7.72 19.06 -7.81
N ASN A 146 7.35 18.72 -9.04
CA ASN A 146 6.75 19.64 -10.01
C ASN A 146 5.23 19.76 -9.85
N ASN A 147 4.61 18.88 -9.09
CA ASN A 147 3.19 19.01 -8.76
C ASN A 147 2.95 20.34 -8.03
N ALA A 148 1.96 21.12 -8.52
CA ALA A 148 1.67 22.45 -7.98
C ALA A 148 1.35 22.45 -6.47
N ASP A 149 0.75 21.37 -5.97
CA ASP A 149 0.36 21.21 -4.57
C ASP A 149 1.44 20.52 -3.71
N TYR A 150 2.57 20.07 -4.29
CA TYR A 150 3.58 19.29 -3.57
C TYR A 150 4.06 19.93 -2.27
N LYS A 151 4.45 21.20 -2.31
CA LYS A 151 4.95 21.91 -1.12
C LYS A 151 3.87 22.09 -0.06
N ALA A 152 2.67 22.46 -0.47
CA ALA A 152 1.52 22.63 0.42
C ALA A 152 1.13 21.30 1.06
N TYR A 153 1.10 20.22 0.29
CA TYR A 153 0.82 18.88 0.78
C TYR A 153 1.89 18.39 1.78
N LYS A 154 3.18 18.59 1.48
CA LYS A 154 4.26 18.25 2.43
C LYS A 154 4.17 19.03 3.73
N LYS A 155 3.85 20.34 3.66
CA LYS A 155 3.61 21.15 4.84
C LYS A 155 2.39 20.67 5.64
N TYR A 156 1.34 20.26 4.98
CA TYR A 156 0.14 19.69 5.60
C TYR A 156 0.48 18.40 6.37
N LEU A 157 1.19 17.45 5.74
CA LEU A 157 1.57 16.18 6.37
C LEU A 157 2.45 16.37 7.62
N SER A 158 3.34 17.37 7.60
CA SER A 158 4.22 17.69 8.74
C SER A 158 3.58 18.65 9.76
N GLY A 159 2.36 19.10 9.49
CA GLY A 159 1.65 20.09 10.32
C GLY A 159 1.06 19.50 11.60
N ASP A 160 0.93 20.34 12.62
CA ASP A 160 0.45 19.94 13.95
C ASP A 160 -0.97 19.35 13.90
N ARG A 161 -1.83 19.80 12.98
CA ARG A 161 -3.20 19.30 12.89
C ARG A 161 -3.26 17.80 12.56
N VAL A 162 -2.51 17.37 11.55
CA VAL A 162 -2.42 15.95 11.16
C VAL A 162 -1.73 15.16 12.26
N LYS A 163 -0.59 15.64 12.72
CA LYS A 163 0.22 14.98 13.74
C LYS A 163 -0.57 14.77 15.03
N ASN A 164 -1.15 15.84 15.58
CA ASN A 164 -1.90 15.76 16.84
C ASN A 164 -3.13 14.86 16.72
N TYR A 165 -3.79 14.84 15.54
CA TYR A 165 -4.92 13.94 15.31
C TYR A 165 -4.48 12.47 15.32
N VAL A 166 -3.45 12.13 14.55
CA VAL A 166 -2.89 10.77 14.50
C VAL A 166 -2.43 10.32 15.89
N ASP A 167 -1.67 11.18 16.58
CA ASP A 167 -1.22 10.91 17.95
C ASP A 167 -2.41 10.66 18.90
N SER A 168 -3.48 11.46 18.77
CA SER A 168 -4.69 11.29 19.61
C SER A 168 -5.42 9.99 19.34
N VAL A 169 -5.51 9.55 18.07
CA VAL A 169 -6.13 8.26 17.70
C VAL A 169 -5.25 7.09 18.17
N TRP A 170 -3.95 7.16 17.93
CA TRP A 170 -3.02 6.07 18.26
C TRP A 170 -2.82 5.90 19.76
N ASN A 171 -2.79 6.98 20.55
CA ASN A 171 -2.56 6.94 21.99
C ASN A 171 -3.81 6.75 22.85
N GLN A 172 -4.92 6.28 22.26
CA GLN A 172 -6.10 5.93 23.04
C GLN A 172 -5.80 4.82 24.06
N PRO A 173 -6.48 4.80 25.23
CA PRO A 173 -6.30 3.73 26.22
C PRO A 173 -6.47 2.33 25.64
N LYS A 174 -7.37 2.16 24.67
CA LYS A 174 -7.62 0.90 23.99
C LYS A 174 -6.42 0.46 23.13
N SER A 175 -5.73 1.40 22.45
CA SER A 175 -4.50 1.10 21.70
C SER A 175 -3.42 0.56 22.60
N LYS A 176 -3.18 1.21 23.74
CA LYS A 176 -2.20 0.77 24.75
C LYS A 176 -2.56 -0.59 25.33
N LYS A 177 -3.85 -0.82 25.65
CA LYS A 177 -4.34 -2.10 26.15
C LYS A 177 -4.08 -3.23 25.16
N TYR A 178 -4.40 -3.03 23.89
CA TYR A 178 -4.23 -4.05 22.87
C TYR A 178 -2.75 -4.24 22.48
N ALA A 179 -1.97 -3.18 22.41
CA ALA A 179 -0.53 -3.28 22.21
C ALA A 179 0.13 -4.10 23.31
N ARG A 180 -0.20 -3.81 24.58
CA ARG A 180 0.29 -4.60 25.71
C ARG A 180 -0.14 -6.07 25.60
N SER A 181 -1.40 -6.34 25.29
CA SER A 181 -1.92 -7.70 25.13
C SER A 181 -1.15 -8.49 24.07
N VAL A 182 -0.94 -7.91 22.89
CA VAL A 182 -0.19 -8.52 21.80
C VAL A 182 1.27 -8.75 22.20
N LEU A 183 1.95 -7.71 22.68
CA LEU A 183 3.38 -7.77 22.97
C LEU A 183 3.72 -8.69 24.14
N THR A 184 2.84 -8.82 25.15
CA THR A 184 3.08 -9.72 26.29
C THR A 184 2.87 -11.20 25.95
N ARG A 185 2.28 -11.54 24.80
CA ARG A 185 2.33 -12.92 24.26
C ARG A 185 3.76 -13.29 23.82
N ILE A 186 4.53 -12.30 23.39
CA ILE A 186 5.83 -12.43 22.69
C ILE A 186 6.99 -12.17 23.65
N TYR A 187 6.85 -11.15 24.50
CA TYR A 187 7.88 -10.65 25.41
C TYR A 187 7.42 -10.71 26.88
N SER A 188 8.38 -10.60 27.81
CA SER A 188 8.08 -10.46 29.24
C SER A 188 7.33 -9.15 29.53
N GLU A 189 6.53 -9.14 30.59
CA GLU A 189 5.80 -7.95 31.01
C GLU A 189 6.74 -6.79 31.35
N ASP A 190 7.84 -7.07 32.08
CA ASP A 190 8.87 -6.07 32.40
C ASP A 190 9.44 -5.39 31.16
N PHE A 191 9.74 -6.16 30.11
CA PHE A 191 10.23 -5.58 28.87
C PHE A 191 9.19 -4.67 28.20
N VAL A 192 7.92 -5.11 28.18
CA VAL A 192 6.83 -4.32 27.57
C VAL A 192 6.57 -3.05 28.40
N ASP A 193 6.64 -3.10 29.72
CA ASP A 193 6.50 -1.91 30.59
C ASP A 193 7.61 -0.89 30.34
N ARG A 194 8.85 -1.32 30.20
CA ARG A 194 10.00 -0.46 29.91
C ARG A 194 9.92 0.13 28.49
N LEU A 195 9.45 -0.65 27.52
CA LEU A 195 9.17 -0.15 26.16
C LEU A 195 8.07 0.91 26.18
N ALA A 196 6.99 0.67 26.91
CA ALA A 196 5.88 1.61 27.07
C ALA A 196 6.30 2.91 27.81
N ALA A 197 7.28 2.81 28.68
CA ALA A 197 7.88 3.95 29.37
C ALA A 197 8.86 4.76 28.46
N GLY A 198 9.10 4.30 27.22
CA GLY A 198 10.02 4.97 26.28
C GLY A 198 11.49 4.81 26.63
N GLU A 199 11.86 3.72 27.32
CA GLU A 199 13.27 3.48 27.69
C GLU A 199 14.18 3.32 26.46
N TRP A 200 13.60 2.86 25.34
CA TRP A 200 14.32 2.69 24.08
C TRP A 200 13.59 3.33 22.91
N THR A 201 14.35 3.85 21.97
CA THR A 201 13.91 4.23 20.64
C THR A 201 14.61 3.35 19.62
N PHE A 202 13.84 2.72 18.74
CA PHE A 202 14.36 1.95 17.60
C PHE A 202 14.03 2.71 16.32
N ASP A 203 15.01 2.95 15.49
CA ASP A 203 14.87 3.70 14.24
C ASP A 203 15.52 2.99 13.05
N ILE A 204 15.16 3.41 11.85
CA ILE A 204 15.78 3.00 10.59
C ILE A 204 16.02 4.21 9.70
N PRO A 205 16.94 4.13 8.71
CA PRO A 205 17.31 5.26 7.85
C PRO A 205 16.14 5.94 7.11
N SER A 206 15.00 5.26 6.93
CA SER A 206 13.80 5.84 6.34
C SER A 206 13.08 6.86 7.23
N GLY A 207 13.52 7.02 8.49
CA GLY A 207 12.90 7.90 9.50
C GLY A 207 11.75 7.25 10.28
N LYS A 208 11.38 6.01 9.98
CA LYS A 208 10.42 5.26 10.82
C LYS A 208 11.08 4.88 12.14
N LYS A 209 10.30 4.91 13.20
CA LYS A 209 10.77 4.59 14.55
C LYS A 209 9.72 3.86 15.38
N ILE A 210 10.17 3.21 16.44
CA ILE A 210 9.36 2.65 17.53
C ILE A 210 9.83 3.34 18.83
N ASP A 211 8.94 4.10 19.45
CA ASP A 211 9.22 4.82 20.71
C ASP A 211 8.40 4.25 21.89
N ASN A 212 7.41 3.40 21.63
CA ASN A 212 6.48 2.89 22.62
C ASN A 212 5.86 1.55 22.17
N GLU A 213 5.02 1.00 23.05
CA GLU A 213 4.35 -0.28 22.83
C GLU A 213 3.34 -0.25 21.66
N VAL A 214 2.69 0.88 21.39
CA VAL A 214 1.72 1.00 20.29
C VAL A 214 2.43 0.93 18.96
N ASP A 215 3.53 1.69 18.81
CA ASP A 215 4.36 1.64 17.60
C ASP A 215 4.86 0.23 17.32
N ALA A 216 5.34 -0.47 18.36
CA ALA A 216 5.83 -1.84 18.23
C ALA A 216 4.72 -2.81 17.80
N ALA A 217 3.52 -2.70 18.35
CA ALA A 217 2.39 -3.52 17.99
C ALA A 217 1.89 -3.25 16.55
N VAL A 218 1.90 -1.99 16.11
CA VAL A 218 1.58 -1.62 14.72
C VAL A 218 2.60 -2.19 13.73
N GLN A 219 3.90 -2.15 14.05
CA GLN A 219 4.90 -2.78 13.19
C GLN A 219 4.72 -4.31 13.11
N LEU A 220 4.34 -4.94 14.20
CA LEU A 220 4.01 -6.37 14.21
C LEU A 220 2.73 -6.66 13.41
N TYR A 221 1.73 -5.77 13.48
CA TYR A 221 0.51 -5.86 12.68
C TYR A 221 0.83 -5.80 11.16
N ASN A 222 1.79 -4.98 10.74
CA ASN A 222 2.23 -4.94 9.33
C ASN A 222 2.79 -6.29 8.86
N LEU A 223 3.43 -7.08 9.74
CA LEU A 223 3.83 -8.46 9.41
C LEU A 223 2.61 -9.40 9.38
N TYR A 224 1.67 -9.24 10.29
CA TYR A 224 0.46 -10.03 10.36
C TYR A 224 -0.35 -9.96 9.05
N ILE A 225 -0.53 -8.77 8.47
CA ILE A 225 -1.31 -8.62 7.22
C ILE A 225 -0.59 -9.17 5.98
N VAL A 226 0.74 -9.26 5.98
CA VAL A 226 1.52 -9.79 4.85
C VAL A 226 1.75 -11.29 4.96
N ALA A 227 1.76 -11.85 6.16
CA ALA A 227 2.10 -13.25 6.42
C ALA A 227 1.30 -14.27 5.59
N PRO A 228 -0.04 -14.15 5.43
CA PRO A 228 -0.82 -15.09 4.62
C PRO A 228 -0.40 -15.10 3.15
N ALA A 229 -0.01 -13.96 2.59
CA ALA A 229 0.46 -13.85 1.20
C ALA A 229 1.78 -14.60 0.96
N LEU A 230 2.52 -14.89 2.02
CA LEU A 230 3.75 -15.69 2.03
C LEU A 230 3.54 -17.11 2.59
N GLY A 231 2.28 -17.53 2.79
CA GLY A 231 1.93 -18.86 3.28
C GLY A 231 2.18 -19.06 4.78
N MET A 232 2.26 -17.99 5.56
CA MET A 232 2.53 -18.05 6.99
C MET A 232 1.30 -17.65 7.81
N ASP A 233 1.13 -18.26 8.98
CA ASP A 233 0.03 -17.99 9.90
C ASP A 233 0.54 -17.23 11.14
N PHE A 234 0.11 -15.97 11.26
CA PHE A 234 0.35 -15.10 12.40
C PHE A 234 -0.88 -14.92 13.29
N SER A 235 -1.95 -15.70 13.09
CA SER A 235 -3.20 -15.59 13.86
C SER A 235 -3.01 -15.80 15.37
N GLN A 236 -1.98 -16.55 15.76
CA GLN A 236 -1.64 -16.77 17.17
C GLN A 236 -1.19 -15.50 17.92
N TYR A 237 -0.75 -14.46 17.21
CA TYR A 237 -0.23 -13.24 17.82
C TYR A 237 -1.31 -12.16 18.00
N PHE A 238 -2.42 -12.25 17.26
CA PHE A 238 -3.51 -11.28 17.30
C PHE A 238 -4.86 -11.96 17.46
N THR A 239 -5.72 -11.41 18.30
CA THR A 239 -7.15 -11.70 18.20
C THR A 239 -7.76 -10.90 17.05
N PRO A 240 -8.92 -11.32 16.50
CA PRO A 240 -9.60 -10.52 15.46
C PRO A 240 -9.91 -9.07 15.90
N GLU A 241 -10.26 -8.87 17.18
CA GLU A 241 -10.52 -7.53 17.71
C GLU A 241 -9.27 -6.65 17.75
N GLU A 242 -8.13 -7.22 18.14
CA GLU A 242 -6.84 -6.51 18.15
C GLU A 242 -6.41 -6.17 16.73
N ALA A 243 -6.50 -7.13 15.81
CA ALA A 243 -6.16 -6.91 14.41
C ALA A 243 -7.03 -5.80 13.79
N ASN A 244 -8.35 -5.84 14.00
CA ASN A 244 -9.26 -4.79 13.54
C ASN A 244 -8.93 -3.42 14.14
N TRP A 245 -8.51 -3.37 15.39
CA TRP A 245 -8.12 -2.11 16.03
C TRP A 245 -6.86 -1.51 15.38
N PHE A 246 -5.83 -2.31 15.14
CA PHE A 246 -4.62 -1.83 14.49
C PHE A 246 -4.85 -1.47 13.01
N ALA A 247 -5.72 -2.20 12.31
CA ALA A 247 -6.19 -1.80 10.97
C ALA A 247 -6.80 -0.39 11.01
N MET A 248 -7.70 -0.15 11.98
CA MET A 248 -8.34 1.15 12.15
C MET A 248 -7.35 2.29 12.44
N LEU A 249 -6.28 2.04 13.20
CA LEU A 249 -5.25 3.05 13.44
C LEU A 249 -4.57 3.47 12.14
N LEU A 250 -4.24 2.52 11.27
CA LEU A 250 -3.64 2.79 9.96
C LEU A 250 -4.66 3.48 9.02
N ASP A 251 -5.91 3.02 9.01
CA ASP A 251 -6.97 3.67 8.24
C ASP A 251 -7.20 5.14 8.67
N ALA A 252 -7.13 5.41 9.98
CA ALA A 252 -7.28 6.77 10.52
C ALA A 252 -6.15 7.69 10.03
N GLU A 253 -4.92 7.20 10.02
CA GLU A 253 -3.77 7.93 9.49
C GLU A 253 -3.94 8.19 7.99
N ASP A 254 -4.25 7.16 7.20
CA ASP A 254 -4.47 7.27 5.76
C ASP A 254 -5.60 8.23 5.42
N TYR A 255 -6.68 8.21 6.20
CA TYR A 255 -7.84 9.08 6.02
C TYR A 255 -7.49 10.57 6.08
N VAL A 256 -6.73 10.98 7.08
CA VAL A 256 -6.35 12.38 7.23
C VAL A 256 -5.17 12.79 6.37
N GLN A 257 -4.27 11.86 6.05
CA GLN A 257 -3.08 12.17 5.26
C GLN A 257 -3.36 12.22 3.76
N LYS A 258 -4.19 11.32 3.23
CA LYS A 258 -4.40 11.14 1.78
C LYS A 258 -5.87 10.91 1.38
N GLY A 259 -6.78 10.71 2.33
CA GLY A 259 -8.22 10.54 2.11
C GLY A 259 -8.99 11.85 2.14
N PRO A 260 -10.30 11.81 2.44
CA PRO A 260 -11.15 13.00 2.54
C PRO A 260 -10.65 14.05 3.52
N GLY A 261 -9.96 13.63 4.58
CA GLY A 261 -9.28 14.50 5.52
C GLY A 261 -10.20 15.37 6.37
N PHE A 262 -9.72 16.55 6.71
CA PHE A 262 -10.40 17.45 7.63
C PHE A 262 -11.36 18.41 6.93
N THR A 263 -12.49 18.68 7.57
CA THR A 263 -13.49 19.66 7.14
C THR A 263 -12.86 21.00 6.79
N GLY A 264 -13.23 21.54 5.63
CA GLY A 264 -12.80 22.83 5.13
C GLY A 264 -11.44 22.84 4.44
N SER A 265 -10.85 21.67 4.16
CA SER A 265 -9.58 21.55 3.43
C SER A 265 -9.64 20.38 2.45
N ASP A 266 -9.10 20.58 1.25
CA ASP A 266 -8.96 19.57 0.21
C ASP A 266 -7.49 19.17 -0.02
N ILE A 267 -6.59 19.68 0.82
CA ILE A 267 -5.14 19.54 0.63
C ILE A 267 -4.64 18.09 0.69
N SER A 268 -5.34 17.20 1.43
CA SER A 268 -5.02 15.79 1.54
C SER A 268 -5.16 15.03 0.21
N TYR A 269 -6.03 15.50 -0.68
CA TYR A 269 -6.32 14.82 -1.96
C TYR A 269 -6.19 15.70 -3.20
N ARG A 270 -6.07 17.03 -3.07
CA ARG A 270 -6.03 17.96 -4.20
C ARG A 270 -4.84 17.73 -5.13
N ASN A 271 -3.71 17.22 -4.60
CA ASN A 271 -2.52 16.88 -5.37
C ASN A 271 -2.74 15.77 -6.41
N SER A 272 -3.90 15.06 -6.37
CA SER A 272 -4.26 14.02 -7.35
C SER A 272 -4.91 14.60 -8.63
N ARG A 273 -5.13 15.91 -8.73
CA ARG A 273 -5.69 16.55 -9.93
C ARG A 273 -5.03 16.17 -11.25
N PRO A 274 -3.69 16.07 -11.34
CA PRO A 274 -3.06 15.66 -12.60
C PRO A 274 -3.55 14.32 -13.15
N LEU A 275 -3.92 13.40 -12.27
CA LEU A 275 -4.52 12.12 -12.69
C LEU A 275 -5.91 12.31 -13.28
N LEU A 276 -6.75 13.16 -12.68
CA LEU A 276 -8.07 13.47 -13.21
C LEU A 276 -7.98 14.15 -14.58
N ASP A 277 -7.07 15.12 -14.72
CA ASP A 277 -6.82 15.81 -15.97
C ASP A 277 -6.34 14.83 -17.05
N ASP A 278 -5.48 13.86 -16.70
CA ASP A 278 -5.04 12.81 -17.63
C ASP A 278 -6.18 11.87 -18.05
N PHE A 279 -7.13 11.57 -17.16
CA PHE A 279 -8.32 10.79 -17.54
C PHE A 279 -9.11 11.50 -18.64
N PHE A 280 -9.41 12.80 -18.48
CA PHE A 280 -10.13 13.58 -19.49
C PHE A 280 -9.34 13.70 -20.79
N ALA A 281 -8.05 14.06 -20.70
CA ALA A 281 -7.19 14.15 -21.88
C ALA A 281 -7.05 12.80 -22.61
N SER A 282 -7.05 11.69 -21.88
CA SER A 282 -7.02 10.35 -22.48
C SER A 282 -8.33 10.04 -23.21
N ILE A 283 -9.48 10.40 -22.66
CA ILE A 283 -10.78 10.22 -23.30
C ILE A 283 -10.84 11.02 -24.60
N ASP A 284 -10.46 12.29 -24.55
CA ASP A 284 -10.49 13.17 -25.73
C ASP A 284 -9.57 12.63 -26.85
N ARG A 285 -8.34 12.25 -26.51
CA ARG A 285 -7.37 11.69 -27.44
C ARG A 285 -7.82 10.36 -28.04
N GLN A 286 -8.30 9.44 -27.20
CA GLN A 286 -8.76 8.13 -27.62
C GLN A 286 -10.00 8.23 -28.52
N SER A 287 -10.93 9.12 -28.20
CA SER A 287 -12.13 9.34 -29.02
C SER A 287 -11.79 9.87 -30.42
N ALA A 288 -10.72 10.68 -30.53
CA ALA A 288 -10.30 11.24 -31.82
C ALA A 288 -9.46 10.25 -32.65
N GLU A 289 -8.58 9.49 -32.04
CA GLU A 289 -7.59 8.63 -32.71
C GLU A 289 -8.08 7.19 -32.88
N HIS A 290 -8.95 6.72 -31.99
CA HIS A 290 -9.41 5.33 -31.92
C HIS A 290 -10.93 5.25 -31.72
N PRO A 291 -11.74 5.61 -32.73
CA PRO A 291 -13.19 5.62 -32.60
C PRO A 291 -13.80 4.22 -32.33
N ASP A 292 -13.06 3.15 -32.69
CA ASP A 292 -13.47 1.77 -32.47
C ASP A 292 -13.20 1.25 -31.03
N GLY A 293 -12.60 2.10 -30.19
CA GLY A 293 -12.34 1.80 -28.81
C GLY A 293 -10.85 1.72 -28.47
N SER A 294 -10.55 2.06 -27.24
CA SER A 294 -9.22 1.91 -26.66
C SER A 294 -9.29 1.94 -25.13
N ALA A 295 -8.23 1.53 -24.47
CA ALA A 295 -8.13 1.58 -23.02
C ALA A 295 -6.74 2.03 -22.57
N THR A 296 -6.68 2.75 -21.45
CA THR A 296 -5.43 3.00 -20.73
C THR A 296 -5.56 2.38 -19.34
N LEU A 297 -4.75 1.38 -19.06
CA LEU A 297 -4.71 0.66 -17.80
C LEU A 297 -3.56 1.21 -16.94
N ARG A 298 -3.90 1.68 -15.75
CA ARG A 298 -2.97 2.42 -14.88
C ARG A 298 -2.69 1.63 -13.61
N PHE A 299 -1.41 1.49 -13.26
CA PHE A 299 -0.92 0.73 -12.11
C PHE A 299 -0.13 1.67 -11.19
N ALA A 300 -0.57 1.79 -9.95
CA ALA A 300 -0.04 2.79 -9.03
C ALA A 300 -0.02 2.28 -7.58
N HIS A 301 -0.38 3.14 -6.62
CA HIS A 301 -0.22 2.93 -5.18
C HIS A 301 -1.49 3.38 -4.44
N ALA A 302 -1.61 2.99 -3.17
CA ALA A 302 -2.63 3.51 -2.26
C ALA A 302 -2.60 5.05 -2.20
N GLU A 303 -1.40 5.63 -2.18
CA GLU A 303 -1.15 7.08 -2.22
C GLU A 303 -1.63 7.76 -3.51
N THR A 304 -1.99 6.99 -4.52
CA THR A 304 -2.60 7.48 -5.77
C THR A 304 -4.11 7.28 -5.77
N LEU A 305 -4.57 6.09 -5.38
CA LEU A 305 -5.98 5.71 -5.43
C LEU A 305 -6.81 6.44 -4.38
N ILE A 306 -6.37 6.46 -3.12
CA ILE A 306 -7.12 7.05 -2.01
C ILE A 306 -7.42 8.54 -2.25
N PRO A 307 -6.43 9.41 -2.57
CA PRO A 307 -6.72 10.81 -2.84
C PRO A 307 -7.51 11.01 -4.14
N PHE A 308 -7.34 10.16 -5.14
CA PHE A 308 -8.14 10.23 -6.36
C PHE A 308 -9.62 9.91 -6.10
N GLU A 309 -9.92 8.87 -5.31
CA GLU A 309 -11.30 8.55 -4.89
C GLU A 309 -11.94 9.70 -4.12
N ALA A 310 -11.20 10.36 -3.22
CA ALA A 310 -11.67 11.53 -2.51
C ALA A 310 -11.92 12.72 -3.45
N LEU A 311 -11.05 12.94 -4.44
CA LEU A 311 -11.17 14.01 -5.42
C LEU A 311 -12.43 13.86 -6.30
N ILE A 312 -12.68 12.64 -6.80
CA ILE A 312 -13.87 12.36 -7.65
C ILE A 312 -15.12 12.11 -6.83
N LYS A 313 -15.04 12.20 -5.51
CA LYS A 313 -16.15 11.97 -4.58
C LYS A 313 -16.76 10.57 -4.75
N ALA A 314 -15.93 9.56 -4.86
CA ALA A 314 -16.37 8.17 -4.92
C ALA A 314 -17.23 7.82 -3.68
N PRO A 315 -18.21 6.92 -3.80
CA PRO A 315 -19.02 6.50 -2.67
C PRO A 315 -18.17 6.04 -1.49
N GLY A 316 -18.43 6.57 -0.29
CA GLY A 316 -17.64 6.31 0.91
C GLY A 316 -16.44 7.25 1.13
N SER A 317 -15.93 7.91 0.09
CA SER A 317 -14.74 8.78 0.16
C SER A 317 -15.05 10.29 0.18
N GLN A 318 -16.22 10.69 0.71
CA GLN A 318 -16.68 12.09 0.65
C GLN A 318 -16.71 12.80 2.02
N THR A 319 -16.85 12.05 3.10
CA THR A 319 -17.09 12.61 4.42
C THR A 319 -15.78 13.15 5.01
N GLN A 320 -15.75 14.45 5.29
CA GLN A 320 -14.65 15.08 6.03
C GLN A 320 -14.93 15.07 7.53
N ILE A 321 -13.89 15.03 8.34
CA ILE A 321 -13.95 14.99 9.81
C ILE A 321 -13.37 16.25 10.45
N THR A 322 -13.72 16.47 11.73
CA THR A 322 -13.04 17.45 12.58
C THR A 322 -11.91 16.79 13.38
N ALA A 323 -11.05 17.60 13.98
CA ALA A 323 -9.96 17.07 14.81
C ALA A 323 -10.43 16.36 16.11
N SER A 324 -11.71 16.55 16.49
CA SER A 324 -12.32 15.90 17.65
C SER A 324 -13.05 14.58 17.33
N ASP A 325 -13.17 14.20 16.05
CA ASP A 325 -13.90 13.01 15.62
C ASP A 325 -13.06 11.72 15.75
N LEU A 326 -12.60 11.42 16.95
CA LEU A 326 -11.77 10.23 17.21
C LEU A 326 -12.55 8.92 17.12
N ASP A 327 -13.89 8.99 17.25
CA ASP A 327 -14.78 7.83 17.18
C ASP A 327 -15.44 7.64 15.80
N PHE A 328 -15.08 8.44 14.83
CA PHE A 328 -15.61 8.40 13.46
C PHE A 328 -15.58 6.98 12.86
N TRP A 329 -14.50 6.25 13.08
CA TRP A 329 -14.26 4.90 12.57
C TRP A 329 -15.28 3.85 13.04
N LYS A 330 -15.97 4.10 14.15
CA LYS A 330 -17.03 3.20 14.65
C LYS A 330 -18.29 3.22 13.81
N ALA A 331 -18.50 4.32 13.08
CA ALA A 331 -19.70 4.56 12.27
C ALA A 331 -19.46 4.46 10.75
N THR A 332 -18.25 4.10 10.35
CA THR A 332 -17.86 4.02 8.93
C THR A 332 -17.19 2.71 8.59
N ASP A 333 -17.42 2.24 7.37
CA ASP A 333 -16.74 1.08 6.78
C ASP A 333 -15.58 1.51 5.85
N TRP A 334 -15.17 2.78 5.91
CA TRP A 334 -14.06 3.26 5.11
C TRP A 334 -12.78 2.47 5.43
N ARG A 335 -12.10 2.04 4.39
CA ARG A 335 -10.80 1.40 4.47
C ARG A 335 -9.86 2.08 3.48
N GLY A 336 -8.59 2.14 3.82
CA GLY A 336 -7.56 2.57 2.89
C GLY A 336 -7.49 1.63 1.69
N ALA A 337 -7.26 2.16 0.49
CA ALA A 337 -7.17 1.34 -0.73
C ALA A 337 -6.04 0.28 -0.67
N SER A 338 -5.08 0.46 0.22
CA SER A 338 -4.01 -0.51 0.49
C SER A 338 -4.47 -1.75 1.24
N GLN A 339 -5.69 -1.75 1.74
CA GLN A 339 -6.30 -2.85 2.50
C GLN A 339 -7.17 -3.76 1.62
N GLY A 340 -7.36 -3.42 0.36
CA GLY A 340 -8.18 -4.14 -0.61
C GLY A 340 -7.53 -5.35 -1.24
#